data_cf66889194587e039fa9add73e1e4dd0
#
_entry.id   cf66889194587e039fa9add73e1e4dd0
#
_cell.length_a   1.000
_cell.length_b   1.000
_cell.length_c   1.000
_cell.angle_alpha   90.00
_cell.angle_beta   90.00
_cell.angle_gamma   90.00
#
_symmetry.space_group_name_H-M   'P 1'
#
loop_
_entity.id
_entity.type
_entity.pdbx_description
1 polymer ?
#
loop_
_entity_poly.entity_id
_entity_poly.type
_entity_poly.pdbx_seq_one_letter_code
_entity_poly.pdbx_strand_id
1 'polypeptide(L)'
;LLGAIDQIEVFANKIYILDSYQTKSIYVFDKEGKYLNRLEGNRRGPGEFLMPLCFAIDPTDSALIVKDHQQSALLRYALNDLSFIDKIKTEEYPISFGVIPEQEALAFYYPDRGNNDYQLRITDKNGQFIKELLPVDPKSKVLHGLGQNFYVYDGKLNVFPHFSNTIFSI
;
A
#
# COMPACT_ATOMS: atom_id res chain seq x y z
N LEU A 1 9.87 -3.39 -20.45
CA LEU A 1 10.12 -4.74 -19.93
C LEU A 1 9.93 -4.68 -18.42
N LEU A 2 9.10 -5.56 -17.84
CA LEU A 2 9.00 -5.76 -16.39
C LEU A 2 10.35 -6.30 -15.88
N GLY A 3 10.87 -5.72 -14.81
CA GLY A 3 12.08 -6.20 -14.16
C GLY A 3 11.79 -7.25 -13.09
N ALA A 4 10.96 -6.86 -12.12
CA ALA A 4 10.48 -7.73 -11.05
C ALA A 4 8.96 -7.58 -10.88
N ILE A 5 8.36 -8.52 -10.16
CA ILE A 5 6.95 -8.43 -9.76
C ILE A 5 6.93 -8.46 -8.24
N ASP A 6 6.75 -7.29 -7.63
CA ASP A 6 6.75 -7.15 -6.18
C ASP A 6 5.32 -7.19 -5.60
N GLN A 7 4.35 -6.67 -6.36
CA GLN A 7 2.93 -6.71 -5.99
C GLN A 7 2.05 -6.77 -7.23
N ILE A 8 0.94 -7.50 -7.14
CA ILE A 8 -0.11 -7.57 -8.16
C ILE A 8 -1.45 -7.27 -7.51
N GLU A 9 -2.24 -6.41 -8.14
CA GLU A 9 -3.64 -6.17 -7.80
C GLU A 9 -4.50 -6.28 -9.06
N VAL A 10 -5.69 -6.83 -8.91
CA VAL A 10 -6.67 -6.94 -9.99
C VAL A 10 -7.91 -6.14 -9.62
N PHE A 11 -8.27 -5.16 -10.45
CA PHE A 11 -9.44 -4.33 -10.23
C PHE A 11 -10.06 -3.88 -11.56
N ALA A 12 -11.39 -3.92 -11.65
CA ALA A 12 -12.15 -3.43 -12.81
C ALA A 12 -11.61 -3.96 -14.17
N ASN A 13 -11.36 -5.27 -14.27
CA ASN A 13 -10.79 -5.94 -15.45
C ASN A 13 -9.40 -5.44 -15.88
N LYS A 14 -8.65 -4.82 -14.97
CA LYS A 14 -7.27 -4.43 -15.16
C LYS A 14 -6.37 -5.13 -14.15
N ILE A 15 -5.14 -5.38 -14.54
CA ILE A 15 -4.08 -5.95 -13.73
C ILE A 15 -3.03 -4.85 -13.50
N TYR A 16 -2.75 -4.55 -12.24
CA TYR A 16 -1.75 -3.57 -11.82
C TYR A 16 -0.56 -4.33 -11.25
N ILE A 17 0.64 -4.05 -11.73
CA ILE A 17 1.88 -4.73 -11.33
C ILE A 17 2.90 -3.69 -10.91
N LEU A 18 3.35 -3.78 -9.65
CA LEU A 18 4.44 -2.97 -9.13
C LEU A 18 5.78 -3.66 -9.36
N ASP A 19 6.73 -2.92 -9.92
CA ASP A 19 8.16 -3.19 -9.91
C ASP A 19 8.84 -2.09 -9.09
N SER A 20 9.16 -2.40 -7.83
CA SER A 20 9.67 -1.44 -6.85
C SER A 20 11.13 -1.06 -7.07
N TYR A 21 11.93 -1.98 -7.58
CA TYR A 21 13.39 -1.85 -7.56
C TYR A 21 13.99 -1.53 -8.91
N GLN A 22 13.60 -2.23 -9.96
CA GLN A 22 14.27 -2.10 -11.26
C GLN A 22 13.74 -0.92 -12.05
N THR A 23 12.41 -0.87 -12.26
CA THR A 23 11.81 0.19 -13.06
C THR A 23 11.13 1.25 -12.21
N LYS A 24 10.87 0.97 -10.94
CA LYS A 24 10.15 1.83 -10.00
C LYS A 24 8.85 2.33 -10.62
N SER A 25 8.05 1.39 -11.09
CA SER A 25 6.85 1.70 -11.89
C SER A 25 5.69 0.79 -11.54
N ILE A 26 4.48 1.29 -11.76
CA ILE A 26 3.28 0.47 -11.72
C ILE A 26 2.78 0.33 -13.16
N TYR A 27 2.78 -0.89 -13.66
CA TYR A 27 2.29 -1.25 -14.98
C TYR A 27 0.83 -1.63 -14.92
N VAL A 28 0.08 -1.21 -15.93
CA VAL A 28 -1.36 -1.54 -16.05
C VAL A 28 -1.58 -2.32 -17.33
N PHE A 29 -2.23 -3.47 -17.18
CA PHE A 29 -2.63 -4.34 -18.28
C PHE A 29 -4.15 -4.56 -18.25
N ASP A 30 -4.73 -4.94 -19.37
CA ASP A 30 -6.08 -5.49 -19.35
C ASP A 30 -6.09 -6.95 -18.84
N LYS A 31 -7.28 -7.53 -18.71
CA LYS A 31 -7.43 -8.91 -18.22
C LYS A 31 -6.87 -9.97 -19.18
N GLU A 32 -6.65 -9.65 -20.43
CA GLU A 32 -6.01 -10.48 -21.44
C GLU A 32 -4.48 -10.36 -21.44
N GLY A 33 -3.92 -9.49 -20.58
CA GLY A 33 -2.48 -9.27 -20.47
C GLY A 33 -1.91 -8.27 -21.47
N LYS A 34 -2.73 -7.52 -22.19
CA LYS A 34 -2.28 -6.46 -23.08
C LYS A 34 -1.91 -5.23 -22.28
N TYR A 35 -0.72 -4.68 -22.52
CA TYR A 35 -0.26 -3.46 -21.90
C TYR A 35 -1.18 -2.26 -22.23
N LEU A 36 -1.57 -1.52 -21.22
CA LEU A 36 -2.41 -0.34 -21.33
C LEU A 36 -1.66 0.96 -20.99
N ASN A 37 -1.02 1.02 -19.82
CA ASN A 37 -0.41 2.24 -19.30
C ASN A 37 0.67 1.92 -18.26
N ARG A 38 1.43 2.94 -17.84
CA ARG A 38 2.43 2.86 -16.79
C ARG A 38 2.49 4.15 -16.00
N LEU A 39 2.47 4.04 -14.68
CA LEU A 39 2.81 5.11 -13.77
C LEU A 39 4.29 4.99 -13.42
N GLU A 40 5.09 5.96 -13.84
CA GLU A 40 6.54 5.98 -13.62
C GLU A 40 6.90 6.79 -12.38
N GLY A 41 7.85 6.26 -11.60
CA GLY A 41 8.57 7.00 -10.58
C GLY A 41 9.92 7.52 -11.07
N ASN A 42 10.74 7.98 -10.12
CA ASN A 42 12.14 8.32 -10.31
C ASN A 42 12.46 9.75 -10.84
N ARG A 43 11.50 10.65 -10.81
CA ARG A 43 11.73 12.09 -11.06
C ARG A 43 11.32 12.89 -9.83
N ARG A 44 11.64 14.18 -9.77
CA ARG A 44 11.36 15.07 -8.63
C ARG A 44 10.21 16.04 -8.89
N GLY A 45 9.30 15.68 -9.78
CA GLY A 45 8.12 16.49 -10.09
C GLY A 45 6.98 16.30 -9.09
N PRO A 46 5.98 17.19 -9.09
CA PRO A 46 4.74 16.95 -8.37
C PRO A 46 4.12 15.62 -8.82
N GLY A 47 3.73 14.79 -7.86
CA GLY A 47 3.12 13.50 -8.17
C GLY A 47 4.09 12.42 -8.65
N GLU A 48 5.39 12.57 -8.43
CA GLU A 48 6.35 11.51 -8.73
C GLU A 48 6.84 10.84 -7.45
N PHE A 49 6.87 9.52 -7.44
CA PHE A 49 7.43 8.75 -6.34
C PHE A 49 8.89 8.38 -6.62
N LEU A 50 9.65 8.17 -5.55
CA LEU A 50 11.09 7.90 -5.61
C LEU A 50 11.43 6.45 -5.25
N MET A 51 10.67 5.89 -4.29
CA MET A 51 10.85 4.52 -3.79
C MET A 51 9.50 3.92 -3.41
N PRO A 52 8.74 3.42 -4.40
CA PRO A 52 7.45 2.80 -4.13
C PRO A 52 7.65 1.46 -3.43
N LEU A 53 7.05 1.27 -2.26
CA LEU A 53 7.10 0.00 -1.53
C LEU A 53 5.91 -0.90 -1.84
N CYS A 54 4.74 -0.31 -1.90
CA CYS A 54 3.48 -1.00 -2.15
C CYS A 54 2.45 0.00 -2.66
N PHE A 55 1.34 -0.52 -3.15
CA PHE A 55 0.20 0.29 -3.56
C PHE A 55 -1.11 -0.37 -3.11
N ALA A 56 -2.18 0.39 -3.12
CA ALA A 56 -3.54 -0.11 -2.93
C ALA A 56 -4.50 0.62 -3.86
N ILE A 57 -5.62 -0.01 -4.15
CA ILE A 57 -6.71 0.59 -4.92
C ILE A 57 -7.81 0.99 -3.96
N ASP A 58 -8.22 2.26 -4.02
CA ASP A 58 -9.42 2.75 -3.36
C ASP A 58 -10.58 2.76 -4.37
N PRO A 59 -11.52 1.80 -4.26
CA PRO A 59 -12.65 1.73 -5.18
C PRO A 59 -13.64 2.87 -4.97
N THR A 60 -13.72 3.45 -3.78
CA THR A 60 -14.66 4.52 -3.43
C THR A 60 -14.27 5.83 -4.11
N ASP A 61 -12.99 6.20 -4.01
CA ASP A 61 -12.47 7.43 -4.62
C ASP A 61 -11.96 7.21 -6.05
N SER A 62 -12.06 5.98 -6.58
CA SER A 62 -11.48 5.59 -7.86
C SER A 62 -10.00 6.00 -7.96
N ALA A 63 -9.24 5.71 -6.91
CA ALA A 63 -7.85 6.13 -6.78
C ALA A 63 -6.90 4.94 -6.65
N LEU A 64 -5.73 5.08 -7.28
CA LEU A 64 -4.54 4.28 -7.04
C LEU A 64 -3.68 5.03 -6.03
N ILE A 65 -3.36 4.39 -4.90
CA ILE A 65 -2.57 4.98 -3.82
C ILE A 65 -1.23 4.28 -3.76
N VAL A 66 -0.14 5.03 -3.87
CA VAL A 66 1.24 4.51 -3.84
C VAL A 66 1.93 4.95 -2.55
N LYS A 67 2.46 3.99 -1.78
CA LYS A 67 3.34 4.28 -0.64
C LYS A 67 4.75 4.53 -1.12
N ASP A 68 5.20 5.76 -0.96
CA ASP A 68 6.60 6.13 -1.20
C ASP A 68 7.39 6.15 0.12
N HIS A 69 8.37 5.26 0.21
CA HIS A 69 9.21 5.15 1.40
C HIS A 69 10.12 6.38 1.58
N GLN A 70 10.73 6.84 0.51
CA GLN A 70 11.72 7.92 0.56
C GLN A 70 11.09 9.27 0.88
N GLN A 71 9.82 9.47 0.49
CA GLN A 71 9.09 10.69 0.77
C GLN A 71 8.26 10.62 2.06
N SER A 72 8.18 9.45 2.71
CA SER A 72 7.30 9.19 3.85
C SER A 72 5.88 9.65 3.57
N ALA A 73 5.31 9.18 2.46
CA ALA A 73 4.04 9.66 1.97
C ALA A 73 3.25 8.59 1.22
N LEU A 74 1.95 8.84 1.12
CA LEU A 74 1.05 8.23 0.14
C LEU A 74 0.81 9.23 -0.98
N LEU A 75 0.97 8.81 -2.22
CA LEU A 75 0.63 9.58 -3.41
C LEU A 75 -0.61 8.98 -4.03
N ARG A 76 -1.64 9.80 -4.32
CA ARG A 76 -2.89 9.36 -4.91
C ARG A 76 -2.97 9.75 -6.38
N TYR A 77 -3.45 8.83 -7.20
CA TYR A 77 -3.62 9.00 -8.64
C TYR A 77 -4.99 8.52 -9.07
N ALA A 78 -5.61 9.18 -10.04
CA ALA A 78 -6.89 8.77 -10.59
C ALA A 78 -6.74 7.44 -11.37
N LEU A 79 -7.64 6.48 -11.15
CA LEU A 79 -7.56 5.16 -11.80
C LEU A 79 -7.82 5.17 -13.31
N ASN A 80 -8.48 6.21 -13.83
CA ASN A 80 -8.83 6.31 -15.25
C ASN A 80 -7.63 6.62 -16.14
N ASP A 81 -6.78 7.57 -15.74
CA ASP A 81 -5.69 8.11 -16.56
C ASP A 81 -4.33 8.17 -15.84
N LEU A 82 -4.28 7.78 -14.56
CA LEU A 82 -3.12 7.83 -13.67
C LEU A 82 -2.62 9.27 -13.40
N SER A 83 -3.49 10.27 -13.57
CA SER A 83 -3.17 11.65 -13.21
C SER A 83 -3.01 11.79 -11.69
N PHE A 84 -2.03 12.60 -11.27
CA PHE A 84 -1.78 12.86 -9.86
C PHE A 84 -2.92 13.67 -9.24
N ILE A 85 -3.41 13.24 -8.08
CA ILE A 85 -4.45 13.93 -7.31
C ILE A 85 -3.79 14.75 -6.21
N ASP A 86 -3.16 14.07 -5.24
CA ASP A 86 -2.54 14.72 -4.10
C ASP A 86 -1.54 13.78 -3.37
N LYS A 87 -1.00 14.31 -2.27
CA LYS A 87 0.01 13.64 -1.44
C LYS A 87 -0.33 13.81 0.04
N ILE A 88 -0.41 12.69 0.76
CA ILE A 88 -0.63 12.63 2.20
C ILE A 88 0.69 12.22 2.86
N LYS A 89 1.18 13.03 3.81
CA LYS A 89 2.36 12.66 4.61
C LYS A 89 2.00 11.54 5.59
N THR A 90 2.91 10.59 5.77
CA THR A 90 2.83 9.57 6.81
C THR A 90 3.86 9.86 7.89
N GLU A 91 3.45 9.88 9.17
CA GLU A 91 4.34 10.27 10.28
C GLU A 91 5.37 9.21 10.64
N GLU A 92 5.08 7.94 10.40
CA GLU A 92 5.95 6.81 10.73
C GLU A 92 6.29 6.02 9.47
N TYR A 93 7.11 4.98 9.61
CA TYR A 93 7.55 4.14 8.50
C TYR A 93 6.75 2.82 8.44
N PRO A 94 5.45 2.84 8.07
CA PRO A 94 4.73 1.61 7.83
C PRO A 94 5.38 0.87 6.66
N ILE A 95 5.43 -0.45 6.74
CA ILE A 95 6.00 -1.27 5.66
C ILE A 95 4.96 -1.59 4.58
N SER A 96 3.69 -1.64 4.96
CA SER A 96 2.58 -1.82 4.03
C SER A 96 1.33 -1.10 4.53
N PHE A 97 0.36 -0.94 3.66
CA PHE A 97 -0.94 -0.36 3.99
C PHE A 97 -2.04 -0.99 3.14
N GLY A 98 -3.28 -0.83 3.58
CA GLY A 98 -4.49 -1.22 2.85
C GLY A 98 -5.58 -0.18 3.00
N VAL A 99 -6.54 -0.20 2.09
CA VAL A 99 -7.74 0.65 2.12
C VAL A 99 -8.89 -0.11 2.76
N ILE A 100 -9.63 0.53 3.66
CA ILE A 100 -10.89 0.02 4.24
C ILE A 100 -12.04 0.84 3.63
N PRO A 101 -12.62 0.40 2.50
CA PRO A 101 -13.52 1.25 1.73
C PRO A 101 -14.79 1.64 2.50
N GLU A 102 -15.38 0.70 3.24
CA GLU A 102 -16.61 0.91 4.00
C GLU A 102 -16.47 1.92 5.16
N GLN A 103 -15.25 2.14 5.63
CA GLN A 103 -14.95 3.05 6.74
C GLN A 103 -14.27 4.34 6.29
N GLU A 104 -14.04 4.51 4.99
CA GLU A 104 -13.25 5.63 4.44
C GLU A 104 -11.90 5.81 5.16
N ALA A 105 -11.23 4.69 5.43
CA ALA A 105 -10.06 4.62 6.30
C ALA A 105 -8.90 3.89 5.64
N LEU A 106 -7.70 4.10 6.20
CA LEU A 106 -6.47 3.43 5.82
C LEU A 106 -5.95 2.62 7.00
N ALA A 107 -5.51 1.40 6.73
CA ALA A 107 -4.83 0.55 7.67
C ALA A 107 -3.34 0.50 7.35
N PHE A 108 -2.48 0.80 8.33
CA PHE A 108 -1.03 0.75 8.19
C PHE A 108 -0.45 -0.35 9.05
N TYR A 109 0.44 -1.14 8.46
CA TYR A 109 1.15 -2.19 9.18
C TYR A 109 2.58 -1.75 9.51
N TYR A 110 2.93 -1.86 10.77
CA TYR A 110 4.24 -1.52 11.32
C TYR A 110 5.00 -2.78 11.70
N PRO A 111 6.28 -2.89 11.34
CA PRO A 111 7.09 -3.99 11.82
C PRO A 111 7.31 -3.84 13.34
N ASP A 112 7.44 -4.98 14.00
CA ASP A 112 7.85 -5.03 15.41
C ASP A 112 9.33 -4.60 15.54
N ARG A 113 9.58 -3.31 15.68
CA ARG A 113 10.92 -2.71 15.82
C ARG A 113 11.17 -2.13 17.21
N GLY A 114 10.43 -2.56 18.22
CA GLY A 114 10.67 -2.17 19.61
C GLY A 114 10.26 -0.74 20.01
N ASN A 115 9.74 0.05 19.07
CA ASN A 115 9.27 1.43 19.32
C ASN A 115 7.76 1.58 19.13
N ASN A 116 7.07 0.56 18.63
CA ASN A 116 5.63 0.58 18.43
C ASN A 116 4.98 -0.38 19.41
N ASP A 117 3.94 0.08 20.11
CA ASP A 117 3.15 -0.77 21.00
C ASP A 117 2.14 -1.63 20.22
N TYR A 118 1.86 -1.30 18.97
CA TYR A 118 0.90 -1.96 18.10
C TYR A 118 1.43 -2.16 16.69
N GLN A 119 1.04 -3.27 16.06
CA GLN A 119 1.42 -3.59 14.69
C GLN A 119 0.52 -2.97 13.63
N LEU A 120 -0.70 -2.56 14.01
CA LEU A 120 -1.69 -2.03 13.09
C LEU A 120 -2.23 -0.71 13.58
N ARG A 121 -2.15 0.33 12.74
CA ARG A 121 -2.77 1.63 12.97
C ARG A 121 -3.81 1.91 11.89
N ILE A 122 -4.97 2.39 12.31
CA ILE A 122 -6.04 2.84 11.43
C ILE A 122 -6.11 4.36 11.49
N THR A 123 -6.17 4.98 10.31
CA THR A 123 -6.38 6.42 10.15
C THR A 123 -7.57 6.67 9.22
N ASP A 124 -8.07 7.90 9.21
CA ASP A 124 -8.90 8.34 8.10
C ASP A 124 -8.07 8.51 6.80
N LYS A 125 -8.74 8.86 5.70
CA LYS A 125 -8.09 9.07 4.39
C LYS A 125 -7.15 10.29 4.36
N ASN A 126 -7.20 11.17 5.36
CA ASN A 126 -6.33 12.34 5.51
C ASN A 126 -5.12 12.06 6.43
N GLY A 127 -5.03 10.84 6.98
CA GLY A 127 -3.97 10.45 7.90
C GLY A 127 -4.26 10.75 9.38
N GLN A 128 -5.48 11.19 9.73
CA GLN A 128 -5.85 11.43 11.13
C GLN A 128 -6.04 10.09 11.86
N PHE A 129 -5.44 9.97 13.03
CA PHE A 129 -5.49 8.78 13.85
C PHE A 129 -6.94 8.40 14.25
N ILE A 130 -7.28 7.12 14.14
CA ILE A 130 -8.56 6.57 14.60
C ILE A 130 -8.32 5.58 15.74
N LYS A 131 -7.53 4.51 15.51
CA LYS A 131 -7.26 3.47 16.51
C LYS A 131 -6.02 2.66 16.18
N GLU A 132 -5.51 1.95 17.18
CA GLU A 132 -4.48 0.93 17.05
C GLU A 132 -5.02 -0.45 17.40
N LEU A 133 -4.47 -1.47 16.74
CA LEU A 133 -4.85 -2.87 16.88
C LEU A 133 -3.60 -3.76 16.86
N LEU A 134 -3.72 -4.99 17.28
CA LEU A 134 -2.65 -6.01 17.30
C LEU A 134 -1.47 -5.54 18.16
N PRO A 135 -1.58 -5.59 19.50
CA PRO A 135 -0.48 -5.21 20.37
C PRO A 135 0.75 -6.06 20.08
N VAL A 136 1.90 -5.44 20.13
CA VAL A 136 3.21 -6.10 19.96
C VAL A 136 3.50 -6.93 21.21
N ASP A 137 3.99 -8.16 21.03
CA ASP A 137 4.55 -8.91 22.14
C ASP A 137 5.91 -8.30 22.54
N PRO A 138 6.05 -7.76 23.77
CA PRO A 138 7.31 -7.16 24.23
C PRO A 138 8.51 -8.12 24.22
N LYS A 139 8.26 -9.40 24.11
CA LYS A 139 9.29 -10.45 24.03
C LYS A 139 9.70 -10.77 22.60
N SER A 140 8.94 -10.31 21.60
CA SER A 140 9.27 -10.48 20.20
C SER A 140 10.49 -9.62 19.85
N LYS A 141 11.54 -10.26 19.38
CA LYS A 141 12.76 -9.59 18.89
C LYS A 141 12.97 -9.78 17.40
N VAL A 142 11.90 -10.10 16.69
CA VAL A 142 12.00 -10.49 15.29
C VAL A 142 11.97 -9.25 14.41
N LEU A 143 13.02 -9.05 13.63
CA LEU A 143 13.03 -8.09 12.53
C LEU A 143 12.21 -8.67 11.37
N HIS A 144 11.13 -8.02 11.05
CA HIS A 144 10.26 -8.42 9.94
C HIS A 144 10.80 -7.92 8.60
N GLY A 145 10.70 -8.75 7.59
CA GLY A 145 11.02 -8.39 6.22
C GLY A 145 10.01 -7.40 5.62
N LEU A 146 10.37 -6.80 4.50
CA LEU A 146 9.44 -6.06 3.66
C LEU A 146 8.48 -7.07 2.99
N GLY A 147 7.20 -6.72 2.91
CA GLY A 147 6.22 -7.56 2.25
C GLY A 147 4.83 -6.94 2.31
N GLN A 148 3.96 -7.37 1.41
CA GLN A 148 2.55 -6.99 1.43
C GLN A 148 1.83 -7.86 2.47
N ASN A 149 1.28 -7.21 3.49
CA ASN A 149 0.56 -7.87 4.57
C ASN A 149 -0.96 -7.84 4.38
N PHE A 150 -1.44 -7.02 3.46
CA PHE A 150 -2.86 -6.81 3.22
C PHE A 150 -3.33 -7.47 1.93
N TYR A 151 -4.56 -7.93 1.94
CA TYR A 151 -5.29 -8.36 0.75
C TYR A 151 -6.79 -8.19 0.97
N VAL A 152 -7.52 -8.01 -0.11
CA VAL A 152 -9.00 -7.93 -0.08
C VAL A 152 -9.58 -9.30 -0.41
N TYR A 153 -10.48 -9.78 0.43
CA TYR A 153 -11.24 -11.00 0.20
C TYR A 153 -12.69 -10.79 0.65
N ASP A 154 -13.63 -11.13 -0.19
CA ASP A 154 -15.07 -10.96 0.04
C ASP A 154 -15.44 -9.54 0.51
N GLY A 155 -14.87 -8.53 -0.18
CA GLY A 155 -15.09 -7.12 0.11
C GLY A 155 -14.43 -6.58 1.38
N LYS A 156 -13.77 -7.42 2.17
CA LYS A 156 -13.12 -7.03 3.43
C LYS A 156 -11.61 -6.93 3.28
N LEU A 157 -11.03 -5.94 3.94
CA LEU A 157 -9.59 -5.86 4.08
C LEU A 157 -9.13 -6.86 5.13
N ASN A 158 -8.18 -7.70 4.75
CA ASN A 158 -7.57 -8.68 5.65
C ASN A 158 -6.09 -8.34 5.83
N VAL A 159 -5.58 -8.58 7.03
CA VAL A 159 -4.15 -8.45 7.36
C VAL A 159 -3.60 -9.78 7.85
N PHE A 160 -2.43 -10.14 7.33
CA PHE A 160 -1.65 -11.29 7.78
C PHE A 160 -0.34 -10.77 8.40
N PRO A 161 -0.28 -10.61 9.73
CA PRO A 161 0.94 -10.17 10.40
C PRO A 161 2.07 -11.16 10.20
N HIS A 162 3.29 -10.67 10.08
CA HIS A 162 4.47 -11.54 9.97
C HIS A 162 4.56 -12.49 11.17
N PHE A 163 4.94 -13.73 10.90
CA PHE A 163 5.08 -14.81 11.90
C PHE A 163 3.80 -15.12 12.69
N SER A 164 2.66 -14.64 12.25
CA SER A 164 1.35 -15.03 12.77
C SER A 164 0.82 -16.24 12.01
N ASN A 165 0.07 -17.09 12.70
CA ASN A 165 -0.74 -18.14 12.08
C ASN A 165 -2.20 -17.69 11.89
N THR A 166 -2.48 -16.41 12.12
CA THR A 166 -3.84 -15.88 12.14
C THR A 166 -3.96 -14.75 11.13
N ILE A 167 -5.05 -14.76 10.38
CA ILE A 167 -5.49 -13.69 9.51
C ILE A 167 -6.56 -12.90 10.26
N PHE A 168 -6.47 -11.58 10.24
CA PHE A 168 -7.46 -10.68 10.83
C PHE A 168 -8.22 -9.95 9.74
N SER A 169 -9.55 -9.97 9.81
CA SER A 169 -10.43 -9.12 8.99
C SER A 169 -10.69 -7.79 9.71
N ILE A 170 -10.61 -6.71 8.97
CA ILE A 170 -10.77 -5.35 9.47
C ILE A 170 -12.09 -4.78 8.98
#